data_1effc8ae8b2751cee9c575afaa821eaf
#
_entry.id   1effc8ae8b2751cee9c575afaa821eaf
#
_cell.length_a   1.000
_cell.length_b   1.000
_cell.length_c   1.000
_cell.angle_alpha   90.00
_cell.angle_beta   90.00
_cell.angle_gamma   90.00
#
_symmetry.space_group_name_H-M   'P 1'
#
loop_
_entity.id
_entity.type
_entity.pdbx_description
1 polymer ?
#
loop_
_entity_poly.entity_id
_entity_poly.type
_entity_poly.pdbx_seq_one_letter_code
_entity_poly.pdbx_strand_id
1 'polypeptide(L)'
;MNPYISVVVKPTLFCNTSCAHCYHTPEERVEGRMSSKTLENLTRLVSEEYEAAWFIWHGGEPLTLPMQFYKDAMELQEKYFGKNTYRCGNTIQTNGLLLNRRLMAYCRKKQINIGVSYEGPYNSILREGDVEGALSKLSAKDNKYSVSATISRETASRQAELYRYFRDRGTNVSFSPVIPAGCAKCNDTVPDPDEYIRGGIEAFDEWLRDRDSKVPLIPHYLYVLNYLGDPTPSDCAHTSCLTKWISVNPDGTIYPCAKACPEEFAMGNVNEIEHLSDAFRSEGFRKILLGSVQRREKCASCPVYRYCNGGCSMDAYHECGLENNGGDSCRIFKEVFGHVSAEVQRILDEKQDLDALNPFVKDAILGKLVNPKTVTLRCRWRRSLS
;
A
#
# COMPACT_ATOMS: atom_id res chain seq x y z
N MET A 1 19.58 -6.67 11.57
CA MET A 1 18.36 -6.79 10.71
C MET A 1 17.27 -5.88 11.24
N ASN A 2 16.31 -5.49 10.41
CA ASN A 2 15.13 -4.75 10.85
C ASN A 2 14.29 -5.70 11.75
N PRO A 3 13.87 -5.31 12.96
CA PRO A 3 13.05 -6.17 13.81
C PRO A 3 11.66 -6.47 13.24
N TYR A 4 11.29 -5.82 12.15
CA TYR A 4 9.96 -5.85 11.57
C TYR A 4 9.97 -6.05 10.06
N ILE A 5 9.04 -6.88 9.53
CA ILE A 5 8.83 -7.13 8.09
C ILE A 5 7.34 -7.07 7.71
N SER A 6 7.06 -6.58 6.51
CA SER A 6 5.73 -6.71 5.87
C SER A 6 5.77 -7.83 4.82
N VAL A 7 4.83 -8.75 4.92
CA VAL A 7 4.74 -9.92 4.05
C VAL A 7 3.43 -9.87 3.27
N VAL A 8 3.51 -9.60 1.97
CA VAL A 8 2.35 -9.72 1.09
C VAL A 8 2.20 -11.19 0.71
N VAL A 9 1.22 -11.85 1.28
CA VAL A 9 0.92 -13.25 0.96
C VAL A 9 -0.13 -13.29 -0.13
N LYS A 10 0.21 -13.92 -1.25
CA LYS A 10 -0.73 -14.21 -2.34
C LYS A 10 -1.17 -15.68 -2.21
N PRO A 11 -2.22 -15.96 -1.42
CA PRO A 11 -2.59 -17.35 -1.15
C PRO A 11 -3.24 -18.03 -2.36
N THR A 12 -3.67 -17.24 -3.35
CA THR A 12 -4.11 -17.66 -4.68
C THR A 12 -3.89 -16.54 -5.69
N LEU A 13 -3.66 -16.87 -6.95
CA LEU A 13 -3.67 -15.91 -8.06
C LEU A 13 -5.03 -15.90 -8.78
N PHE A 14 -5.91 -16.84 -8.49
CA PHE A 14 -7.28 -16.84 -9.00
C PHE A 14 -8.06 -15.62 -8.49
N CYS A 15 -8.86 -15.02 -9.36
CA CYS A 15 -9.73 -13.91 -9.03
C CYS A 15 -11.13 -14.13 -9.64
N ASN A 16 -12.16 -13.74 -8.90
CA ASN A 16 -13.54 -13.81 -9.35
C ASN A 16 -13.99 -12.58 -10.17
N THR A 17 -13.06 -11.69 -10.54
CA THR A 17 -13.30 -10.50 -11.37
C THR A 17 -12.22 -10.34 -12.43
N SER A 18 -12.56 -9.60 -13.52
CA SER A 18 -11.66 -9.30 -14.63
C SER A 18 -11.45 -7.79 -14.75
N CYS A 19 -10.70 -7.21 -13.80
CA CYS A 19 -10.45 -5.78 -13.76
C CYS A 19 -9.59 -5.32 -14.96
N ALA A 20 -10.01 -4.23 -15.63
CA ALA A 20 -9.31 -3.67 -16.77
C ALA A 20 -7.87 -3.19 -16.44
N HIS A 21 -7.67 -2.72 -15.20
CA HIS A 21 -6.40 -2.18 -14.70
C HIS A 21 -5.54 -3.21 -13.92
N CYS A 22 -5.91 -4.50 -13.94
CA CYS A 22 -5.18 -5.49 -13.18
C CYS A 22 -3.71 -5.58 -13.61
N TYR A 23 -2.79 -5.57 -12.66
CA TYR A 23 -1.36 -5.74 -12.94
C TYR A 23 -0.98 -7.19 -13.24
N HIS A 24 -1.89 -8.15 -13.04
CA HIS A 24 -1.77 -9.52 -13.54
C HIS A 24 -2.44 -9.64 -14.90
N THR A 25 -1.84 -10.43 -15.81
CA THR A 25 -2.49 -10.85 -17.05
C THR A 25 -3.54 -11.94 -16.76
N PRO A 26 -4.46 -12.24 -17.70
CA PRO A 26 -5.40 -13.36 -17.54
C PRO A 26 -4.69 -14.70 -17.33
N GLU A 27 -3.56 -14.93 -18.01
CA GLU A 27 -2.76 -16.16 -17.97
C GLU A 27 -2.08 -16.36 -16.61
N GLU A 28 -1.75 -15.28 -15.90
CA GLU A 28 -1.19 -15.34 -14.54
C GLU A 28 -2.23 -15.63 -13.47
N ARG A 29 -3.53 -15.47 -13.78
CA ARG A 29 -4.64 -15.71 -12.84
C ARG A 29 -5.06 -17.18 -12.81
N VAL A 30 -4.08 -18.05 -12.62
CA VAL A 30 -4.29 -19.49 -12.61
C VAL A 30 -5.02 -19.99 -11.38
N GLU A 31 -5.76 -21.07 -11.51
CA GLU A 31 -6.31 -21.81 -10.38
C GLU A 31 -5.17 -22.41 -9.54
N GLY A 32 -5.34 -22.39 -8.26
CA GLY A 32 -4.37 -22.90 -7.31
C GLY A 32 -4.43 -22.11 -6.00
N ARG A 33 -3.98 -22.77 -4.94
CA ARG A 33 -3.94 -22.17 -3.61
C ARG A 33 -2.69 -22.59 -2.86
N MET A 34 -2.22 -21.72 -2.01
CA MET A 34 -1.13 -22.01 -1.08
C MET A 34 -1.44 -23.23 -0.23
N SER A 35 -0.52 -24.18 -0.17
CA SER A 35 -0.66 -25.37 0.67
C SER A 35 -0.48 -25.01 2.15
N SER A 36 -1.05 -25.82 3.05
CA SER A 36 -0.82 -25.65 4.49
C SER A 36 0.65 -25.77 4.85
N LYS A 37 1.42 -26.61 4.16
CA LYS A 37 2.87 -26.72 4.33
C LYS A 37 3.61 -25.44 3.94
N THR A 38 3.27 -24.86 2.79
CA THR A 38 3.86 -23.59 2.33
C THR A 38 3.55 -22.45 3.30
N LEU A 39 2.30 -22.37 3.78
CA LEU A 39 1.88 -21.38 4.77
C LEU A 39 2.62 -21.55 6.11
N GLU A 40 2.82 -22.78 6.57
CA GLU A 40 3.57 -23.08 7.78
C GLU A 40 5.06 -22.72 7.61
N ASN A 41 5.70 -23.13 6.51
CA ASN A 41 7.09 -22.79 6.22
C ASN A 41 7.31 -21.27 6.20
N LEU A 42 6.45 -20.54 5.50
CA LEU A 42 6.49 -19.07 5.46
C LEU A 42 6.41 -18.48 6.86
N THR A 43 5.41 -18.91 7.66
CA THR A 43 5.18 -18.33 9.00
C THR A 43 6.36 -18.64 9.93
N ARG A 44 6.92 -19.86 9.87
CA ARG A 44 8.10 -20.28 10.63
C ARG A 44 9.31 -19.43 10.26
N LEU A 45 9.68 -19.37 8.96
CA LEU A 45 10.85 -18.63 8.49
C LEU A 45 10.80 -17.15 8.89
N VAL A 46 9.62 -16.52 8.77
CA VAL A 46 9.45 -15.13 9.20
C VAL A 46 9.63 -14.98 10.70
N SER A 47 9.09 -15.89 11.50
CA SER A 47 9.17 -15.82 12.99
C SER A 47 10.56 -16.08 13.55
N GLU A 48 11.40 -16.81 12.83
CA GLU A 48 12.78 -17.12 13.24
C GLU A 48 13.72 -15.91 13.07
N GLU A 49 13.43 -14.99 12.15
CA GLU A 49 14.33 -13.89 11.83
C GLU A 49 13.76 -12.51 12.19
N TYR A 50 12.47 -12.37 12.46
CA TYR A 50 11.83 -11.10 12.76
C TYR A 50 11.03 -11.14 14.07
N GLU A 51 11.17 -10.08 14.87
CA GLU A 51 10.42 -9.94 16.13
C GLU A 51 8.93 -9.73 15.90
N ALA A 52 8.56 -9.05 14.80
CA ALA A 52 7.18 -8.81 14.42
C ALA A 52 7.00 -8.77 12.90
N ALA A 53 5.80 -9.14 12.45
CA ALA A 53 5.45 -9.16 11.04
C ALA A 53 4.04 -8.62 10.78
N TRP A 54 3.85 -8.01 9.61
CA TRP A 54 2.54 -7.65 9.11
C TRP A 54 2.20 -8.49 7.88
N PHE A 55 1.21 -9.36 7.99
CA PHE A 55 0.75 -10.19 6.90
C PHE A 55 -0.38 -9.51 6.14
N ILE A 56 -0.18 -9.30 4.83
CA ILE A 56 -1.16 -8.70 3.92
C ILE A 56 -1.63 -9.78 2.97
N TRP A 57 -2.83 -10.30 3.19
CA TRP A 57 -3.46 -11.32 2.37
C TRP A 57 -4.00 -10.66 1.10
N HIS A 58 -3.39 -10.98 -0.03
CA HIS A 58 -3.60 -10.35 -1.34
C HIS A 58 -3.65 -11.41 -2.45
N GLY A 59 -3.18 -11.09 -3.64
CA GLY A 59 -3.05 -11.98 -4.80
C GLY A 59 -4.09 -11.68 -5.87
N GLY A 60 -4.82 -12.68 -6.32
CA GLY A 60 -6.04 -12.49 -7.10
C GLY A 60 -7.16 -11.97 -6.20
N GLU A 61 -8.10 -12.83 -5.83
CA GLU A 61 -9.06 -12.49 -4.77
C GLU A 61 -8.86 -13.44 -3.58
N PRO A 62 -8.31 -12.98 -2.45
CA PRO A 62 -7.99 -13.85 -1.32
C PRO A 62 -9.26 -14.45 -0.69
N LEU A 63 -10.41 -13.80 -0.77
CA LEU A 63 -11.65 -14.32 -0.20
C LEU A 63 -12.30 -15.47 -1.01
N THR A 64 -11.71 -15.87 -2.12
CA THR A 64 -12.08 -17.13 -2.82
C THR A 64 -11.60 -18.35 -2.03
N LEU A 65 -10.66 -18.17 -1.10
CA LEU A 65 -10.29 -19.25 -0.18
C LEU A 65 -11.32 -19.40 0.96
N PRO A 66 -11.48 -20.62 1.48
CA PRO A 66 -12.38 -20.86 2.59
C PRO A 66 -11.89 -20.18 3.86
N MET A 67 -12.81 -19.78 4.73
CA MET A 67 -12.48 -19.17 6.02
C MET A 67 -11.55 -20.05 6.88
N GLN A 68 -11.52 -21.36 6.64
CA GLN A 68 -10.61 -22.26 7.36
C GLN A 68 -9.13 -21.91 7.10
N PHE A 69 -8.77 -21.52 5.88
CA PHE A 69 -7.42 -21.06 5.55
C PHE A 69 -6.94 -19.93 6.48
N TYR A 70 -7.79 -18.93 6.74
CA TYR A 70 -7.46 -17.82 7.64
C TYR A 70 -7.39 -18.25 9.11
N LYS A 71 -8.18 -19.25 9.52
CA LYS A 71 -8.06 -19.81 10.87
C LYS A 71 -6.74 -20.53 11.05
N ASP A 72 -6.37 -21.37 10.08
CA ASP A 72 -5.09 -22.08 10.09
C ASP A 72 -3.92 -21.10 10.10
N ALA A 73 -4.00 -20.01 9.33
CA ALA A 73 -3.01 -18.95 9.33
C ALA A 73 -2.85 -18.29 10.71
N MET A 74 -3.95 -17.95 11.38
CA MET A 74 -3.91 -17.36 12.72
C MET A 74 -3.36 -18.35 13.77
N GLU A 75 -3.70 -19.62 13.66
CA GLU A 75 -3.17 -20.69 14.55
C GLU A 75 -1.65 -20.86 14.37
N LEU A 76 -1.16 -20.84 13.11
CA LEU A 76 0.27 -20.87 12.82
C LEU A 76 1.00 -19.64 13.36
N GLN A 77 0.42 -18.44 13.21
CA GLN A 77 0.98 -17.23 13.78
C GLN A 77 1.03 -17.30 15.30
N GLU A 78 -0.01 -17.78 15.97
CA GLU A 78 0.00 -18.02 17.43
C GLU A 78 1.05 -19.08 17.85
N LYS A 79 1.25 -20.12 17.03
CA LYS A 79 2.26 -21.17 17.26
C LYS A 79 3.68 -20.61 17.22
N TYR A 80 4.01 -19.82 16.22
CA TYR A 80 5.40 -19.39 15.96
C TYR A 80 5.75 -18.04 16.57
N PHE A 81 4.85 -17.06 16.60
CA PHE A 81 5.09 -15.74 17.23
C PHE A 81 4.60 -15.65 18.67
N GLY A 82 3.89 -16.67 19.16
CA GLY A 82 3.24 -16.66 20.46
C GLY A 82 1.88 -15.94 20.43
N LYS A 83 1.18 -15.97 21.56
CA LYS A 83 -0.16 -15.38 21.68
C LYS A 83 -0.17 -13.84 21.77
N ASN A 84 0.97 -13.21 21.61
CA ASN A 84 1.07 -11.74 21.66
C ASN A 84 0.65 -11.14 20.31
N THR A 85 -0.55 -10.59 20.24
CA THR A 85 -1.14 -9.98 19.04
C THR A 85 -0.35 -8.77 18.50
N TYR A 86 0.54 -8.18 19.32
CA TYR A 86 1.39 -7.06 18.85
C TYR A 86 2.54 -7.50 17.94
N ARG A 87 2.85 -8.78 17.88
CA ARG A 87 3.91 -9.33 17.03
C ARG A 87 3.43 -9.68 15.62
N CYS A 88 2.13 -9.91 15.44
CA CYS A 88 1.51 -10.22 14.15
C CYS A 88 0.34 -9.29 13.85
N GLY A 89 0.50 -8.42 12.85
CA GLY A 89 -0.60 -7.69 12.25
C GLY A 89 -1.15 -8.42 11.03
N ASN A 90 -2.44 -8.24 10.73
CA ASN A 90 -3.07 -8.86 9.58
C ASN A 90 -3.99 -7.88 8.85
N THR A 91 -3.90 -7.87 7.51
CA THR A 91 -4.83 -7.15 6.63
C THR A 91 -5.26 -8.07 5.49
N ILE A 92 -6.53 -8.09 5.16
CA ILE A 92 -7.05 -8.72 3.94
C ILE A 92 -7.35 -7.61 2.94
N GLN A 93 -6.69 -7.63 1.78
CA GLN A 93 -7.00 -6.74 0.66
C GLN A 93 -7.90 -7.48 -0.32
N THR A 94 -9.12 -6.99 -0.50
CA THR A 94 -10.17 -7.69 -1.26
C THR A 94 -10.90 -6.76 -2.24
N ASN A 95 -11.49 -7.31 -3.29
CA ASN A 95 -12.45 -6.59 -4.14
C ASN A 95 -13.83 -6.42 -3.45
N GLY A 96 -14.03 -6.98 -2.26
CA GLY A 96 -15.21 -6.80 -1.43
C GLY A 96 -16.41 -7.69 -1.77
N LEU A 97 -16.48 -8.28 -2.96
CA LEU A 97 -17.67 -8.99 -3.44
C LEU A 97 -18.02 -10.24 -2.63
N LEU A 98 -17.03 -10.90 -2.03
CA LEU A 98 -17.20 -12.11 -1.24
C LEU A 98 -17.29 -11.85 0.28
N LEU A 99 -17.31 -10.58 0.69
CA LEU A 99 -17.49 -10.22 2.09
C LEU A 99 -18.87 -10.70 2.61
N ASN A 100 -18.85 -11.42 3.72
CA ASN A 100 -20.06 -11.94 4.36
C ASN A 100 -20.01 -11.78 5.88
N ARG A 101 -21.18 -11.89 6.54
CA ARG A 101 -21.34 -11.66 7.98
C ARG A 101 -20.39 -12.51 8.84
N ARG A 102 -20.17 -13.77 8.45
CA ARG A 102 -19.34 -14.72 9.22
C ARG A 102 -17.87 -14.32 9.18
N LEU A 103 -17.36 -13.98 7.99
CA LEU A 103 -15.99 -13.51 7.79
C LEU A 103 -15.75 -12.18 8.52
N MET A 104 -16.67 -11.21 8.35
CA MET A 104 -16.55 -9.90 9.02
C MET A 104 -16.51 -10.04 10.56
N ALA A 105 -17.36 -10.92 11.13
CA ALA A 105 -17.35 -11.20 12.56
C ALA A 105 -16.01 -11.84 13.00
N TYR A 106 -15.45 -12.71 12.18
CA TYR A 106 -14.15 -13.34 12.45
C TYR A 106 -13.03 -12.32 12.38
N CYS A 107 -12.98 -11.48 11.33
CA CYS A 107 -11.97 -10.42 11.18
C CYS A 107 -11.99 -9.46 12.39
N ARG A 108 -13.17 -9.03 12.82
CA ARG A 108 -13.32 -8.18 14.01
C ARG A 108 -12.80 -8.89 15.28
N LYS A 109 -13.17 -10.17 15.50
CA LYS A 109 -12.73 -10.95 16.66
C LYS A 109 -11.20 -11.12 16.70
N LYS A 110 -10.58 -11.33 15.53
CA LYS A 110 -9.13 -11.57 15.40
C LYS A 110 -8.34 -10.30 15.08
N GLN A 111 -8.97 -9.14 15.07
CA GLN A 111 -8.37 -7.85 14.75
C GLN A 111 -7.67 -7.83 13.37
N ILE A 112 -8.26 -8.51 12.38
CA ILE A 112 -7.81 -8.50 10.99
C ILE A 112 -8.41 -7.27 10.32
N ASN A 113 -7.58 -6.40 9.78
CA ASN A 113 -8.01 -5.24 9.01
C ASN A 113 -8.55 -5.66 7.65
N ILE A 114 -9.48 -4.88 7.11
CA ILE A 114 -10.05 -5.12 5.80
C ILE A 114 -9.73 -3.91 4.91
N GLY A 115 -8.94 -4.14 3.86
CA GLY A 115 -8.74 -3.20 2.76
C GLY A 115 -9.67 -3.57 1.61
N VAL A 116 -10.41 -2.61 1.10
CA VAL A 116 -11.34 -2.83 -0.02
C VAL A 116 -10.88 -2.01 -1.22
N SER A 117 -10.74 -2.68 -2.36
CA SER A 117 -10.45 -2.01 -3.62
C SER A 117 -11.74 -1.44 -4.18
N TYR A 118 -11.85 -0.10 -4.24
CA TYR A 118 -13.07 0.58 -4.66
C TYR A 118 -12.81 1.99 -5.15
N GLU A 119 -13.27 2.31 -6.35
CA GLU A 119 -13.07 3.59 -7.03
C GLU A 119 -14.28 4.53 -6.90
N GLY A 120 -15.10 4.36 -5.84
CA GLY A 120 -16.26 5.20 -5.62
C GLY A 120 -17.27 5.13 -6.76
N PRO A 121 -17.82 6.28 -7.20
CA PRO A 121 -18.82 6.31 -8.26
C PRO A 121 -18.29 5.86 -9.63
N TYR A 122 -16.97 5.73 -9.78
CA TYR A 122 -16.30 5.32 -11.01
C TYR A 122 -15.88 3.84 -11.01
N ASN A 123 -16.28 3.06 -10.01
CA ASN A 123 -15.86 1.67 -9.85
C ASN A 123 -16.15 0.82 -11.10
N SER A 124 -17.29 1.01 -11.76
CA SER A 124 -17.69 0.24 -12.94
C SER A 124 -16.81 0.46 -14.18
N ILE A 125 -15.99 1.51 -14.20
CA ILE A 125 -15.01 1.76 -15.28
C ILE A 125 -13.90 0.70 -15.23
N LEU A 126 -13.47 0.32 -14.02
CA LEU A 126 -12.30 -0.52 -13.83
C LEU A 126 -12.63 -1.94 -13.42
N ARG A 127 -13.76 -2.15 -12.74
CA ARG A 127 -14.15 -3.47 -12.21
C ARG A 127 -15.66 -3.66 -12.14
N GLU A 128 -16.08 -4.89 -12.22
CA GLU A 128 -17.49 -5.28 -12.10
C GLU A 128 -17.86 -5.59 -10.63
N GLY A 129 -19.15 -5.49 -10.32
CA GLY A 129 -19.75 -5.93 -9.07
C GLY A 129 -20.18 -4.81 -8.12
N ASP A 130 -21.10 -5.16 -7.20
CA ASP A 130 -21.65 -4.23 -6.19
C ASP A 130 -20.74 -4.14 -4.96
N VAL A 131 -19.68 -3.36 -5.06
CA VAL A 131 -18.77 -3.08 -3.95
C VAL A 131 -19.41 -2.16 -2.92
N GLU A 132 -20.26 -1.23 -3.33
CA GLU A 132 -20.94 -0.30 -2.41
C GLU A 132 -21.85 -1.02 -1.41
N GLY A 133 -22.57 -2.04 -1.86
CA GLY A 133 -23.35 -2.91 -0.97
C GLY A 133 -22.48 -3.67 0.04
N ALA A 134 -21.25 -4.03 -0.33
CA ALA A 134 -20.28 -4.63 0.60
C ALA A 134 -19.79 -3.61 1.64
N LEU A 135 -19.47 -2.39 1.24
CA LEU A 135 -19.03 -1.31 2.14
C LEU A 135 -20.13 -0.92 3.14
N SER A 136 -21.39 -0.86 2.69
CA SER A 136 -22.53 -0.60 3.56
C SER A 136 -22.66 -1.66 4.67
N LYS A 137 -22.39 -2.92 4.35
CA LYS A 137 -22.38 -4.02 5.35
C LYS A 137 -21.23 -3.88 6.35
N LEU A 138 -20.06 -3.41 5.91
CA LEU A 138 -18.91 -3.16 6.77
C LEU A 138 -19.19 -2.01 7.75
N SER A 139 -19.65 -0.87 7.24
CA SER A 139 -19.96 0.33 8.03
C SER A 139 -21.01 0.05 9.09
N ALA A 140 -22.09 -0.67 8.75
CA ALA A 140 -23.17 -1.01 9.67
C ALA A 140 -22.77 -1.91 10.85
N LYS A 141 -21.55 -2.44 10.87
CA LYS A 141 -21.06 -3.42 11.86
C LYS A 141 -19.84 -2.97 12.66
N ASP A 142 -19.48 -1.68 12.62
CA ASP A 142 -18.26 -1.15 13.23
C ASP A 142 -16.98 -1.92 12.84
N ASN A 143 -16.97 -2.50 11.64
CA ASN A 143 -15.75 -3.11 11.13
C ASN A 143 -14.80 -2.01 10.68
N LYS A 144 -13.56 -2.10 11.12
CA LYS A 144 -12.49 -1.23 10.64
C LYS A 144 -12.12 -1.64 9.23
N TYR A 145 -12.26 -0.73 8.28
CA TYR A 145 -11.85 -0.92 6.91
C TYR A 145 -11.26 0.37 6.33
N SER A 146 -10.49 0.21 5.29
CA SER A 146 -9.98 1.29 4.46
C SER A 146 -10.23 0.98 3.00
N VAL A 147 -10.29 2.00 2.17
CA VAL A 147 -10.45 1.86 0.73
C VAL A 147 -9.14 2.18 0.03
N SER A 148 -8.77 1.32 -0.93
CA SER A 148 -7.74 1.61 -1.92
C SER A 148 -8.42 1.92 -3.23
N ALA A 149 -8.37 3.17 -3.66
CA ALA A 149 -8.91 3.62 -4.94
C ALA A 149 -7.76 3.74 -5.95
N THR A 150 -7.88 2.99 -7.03
CA THR A 150 -6.92 3.05 -8.13
C THR A 150 -7.31 4.17 -9.08
N ILE A 151 -6.40 5.11 -9.30
CA ILE A 151 -6.61 6.26 -10.18
C ILE A 151 -6.19 5.88 -11.59
N SER A 152 -7.18 5.80 -12.47
CA SER A 152 -7.02 5.47 -13.88
C SER A 152 -6.96 6.74 -14.75
N ARG A 153 -6.82 6.55 -16.06
CA ARG A 153 -6.91 7.62 -17.06
C ARG A 153 -8.20 8.42 -16.90
N GLU A 154 -9.33 7.75 -16.70
CA GLU A 154 -10.64 8.42 -16.63
C GLU A 154 -10.87 9.14 -15.30
N THR A 155 -10.14 8.78 -14.26
CA THR A 155 -10.31 9.35 -12.92
C THR A 155 -9.16 10.27 -12.48
N ALA A 156 -8.13 10.40 -13.30
CA ALA A 156 -6.92 11.18 -13.00
C ALA A 156 -7.22 12.64 -12.63
N SER A 157 -8.06 13.31 -13.40
CA SER A 157 -8.51 14.69 -13.15
C SER A 157 -9.64 14.81 -12.10
N ARG A 158 -10.15 13.70 -11.58
CA ARG A 158 -11.32 13.65 -10.67
C ARG A 158 -10.98 13.31 -9.24
N GLN A 159 -9.71 13.42 -8.84
CA GLN A 159 -9.26 13.03 -7.50
C GLN A 159 -9.92 13.86 -6.38
N ALA A 160 -10.18 15.15 -6.60
CA ALA A 160 -10.92 15.99 -5.66
C ALA A 160 -12.37 15.52 -5.48
N GLU A 161 -13.03 15.10 -6.56
CA GLU A 161 -14.39 14.53 -6.51
C GLU A 161 -14.41 13.20 -5.74
N LEU A 162 -13.42 12.33 -5.97
CA LEU A 162 -13.25 11.09 -5.22
C LEU A 162 -12.97 11.37 -3.73
N TYR A 163 -12.16 12.36 -3.42
CA TYR A 163 -11.94 12.78 -2.03
C TYR A 163 -13.26 13.16 -1.35
N ARG A 164 -14.07 14.05 -1.95
CA ARG A 164 -15.39 14.44 -1.41
C ARG A 164 -16.29 13.23 -1.18
N TYR A 165 -16.34 12.32 -2.15
CA TYR A 165 -17.15 11.10 -2.06
C TYR A 165 -16.80 10.26 -0.82
N PHE A 166 -15.51 10.02 -0.55
CA PHE A 166 -15.07 9.23 0.60
C PHE A 166 -15.11 10.00 1.91
N ARG A 167 -14.81 11.30 1.89
CA ARG A 167 -14.96 12.21 3.04
C ARG A 167 -16.38 12.18 3.58
N ASP A 168 -17.38 12.37 2.72
CA ASP A 168 -18.80 12.43 3.09
C ASP A 168 -19.30 11.10 3.69
N ARG A 169 -18.62 10.02 3.41
CA ARG A 169 -18.87 8.69 4.00
C ARG A 169 -18.01 8.37 5.22
N GLY A 170 -17.13 9.27 5.62
CA GLY A 170 -16.19 9.04 6.71
C GLY A 170 -15.25 7.86 6.46
N THR A 171 -14.92 7.58 5.20
CA THR A 171 -14.15 6.41 4.80
C THR A 171 -12.70 6.79 4.49
N ASN A 172 -11.74 6.16 5.18
CA ASN A 172 -10.33 6.33 4.88
C ASN A 172 -10.00 5.80 3.49
N VAL A 173 -9.36 6.64 2.66
CA VAL A 173 -9.02 6.29 1.28
C VAL A 173 -7.54 6.53 0.99
N SER A 174 -6.96 5.60 0.21
CA SER A 174 -5.64 5.73 -0.38
C SER A 174 -5.76 5.75 -1.88
N PHE A 175 -5.20 6.77 -2.53
CA PHE A 175 -5.10 6.88 -3.98
C PHE A 175 -3.78 6.32 -4.46
N SER A 176 -3.84 5.50 -5.51
CA SER A 176 -2.65 4.96 -6.18
C SER A 176 -2.85 4.99 -7.69
N PRO A 177 -1.88 5.43 -8.48
CA PRO A 177 -2.02 5.39 -9.94
C PRO A 177 -2.04 3.94 -10.43
N VAL A 178 -2.74 3.71 -11.54
CA VAL A 178 -2.59 2.47 -12.31
C VAL A 178 -1.15 2.38 -12.80
N ILE A 179 -0.51 1.23 -12.60
CA ILE A 179 0.84 0.96 -13.10
C ILE A 179 0.79 0.36 -14.52
N PRO A 180 1.76 0.64 -15.40
CA PRO A 180 1.79 0.13 -16.77
C PRO A 180 2.23 -1.34 -16.84
N ALA A 181 1.44 -2.25 -16.22
CA ALA A 181 1.70 -3.68 -16.15
C ALA A 181 0.43 -4.51 -16.36
N GLY A 182 0.58 -5.76 -16.81
CA GLY A 182 -0.53 -6.70 -16.99
C GLY A 182 -1.63 -6.15 -17.91
N CYS A 183 -2.88 -6.36 -17.52
CA CYS A 183 -4.05 -5.89 -18.28
C CYS A 183 -4.08 -4.38 -18.47
N ALA A 184 -3.58 -3.61 -17.51
CA ALA A 184 -3.57 -2.15 -17.57
C ALA A 184 -2.83 -1.61 -18.79
N LYS A 185 -1.73 -2.27 -19.17
CA LYS A 185 -0.92 -1.90 -20.34
C LYS A 185 -1.68 -2.11 -21.66
N CYS A 186 -2.51 -3.16 -21.73
CA CYS A 186 -3.27 -3.49 -22.93
C CYS A 186 -4.57 -2.68 -23.07
N ASN A 187 -5.17 -2.28 -21.93
CA ASN A 187 -6.48 -1.63 -21.88
C ASN A 187 -6.42 -0.10 -21.77
N ASP A 188 -5.24 0.48 -21.92
CA ASP A 188 -5.03 1.94 -21.90
C ASP A 188 -5.61 2.64 -20.64
N THR A 189 -5.52 1.99 -19.50
CA THR A 189 -6.05 2.51 -18.22
C THR A 189 -5.05 3.32 -17.43
N VAL A 190 -3.79 3.37 -17.87
CA VAL A 190 -2.72 4.14 -17.20
C VAL A 190 -3.03 5.63 -17.30
N PRO A 191 -3.00 6.39 -16.20
CA PRO A 191 -3.33 7.82 -16.22
C PRO A 191 -2.30 8.63 -16.99
N ASP A 192 -2.75 9.69 -17.66
CA ASP A 192 -1.87 10.75 -18.12
C ASP A 192 -1.22 11.43 -16.91
N PRO A 193 0.11 11.59 -16.87
CA PRO A 193 0.79 12.15 -15.71
C PRO A 193 0.41 13.62 -15.44
N ASP A 194 0.14 14.44 -16.45
CA ASP A 194 -0.26 15.85 -16.27
C ASP A 194 -1.65 15.93 -15.63
N GLU A 195 -2.57 15.08 -16.07
CA GLU A 195 -3.92 15.01 -15.47
C GLU A 195 -3.88 14.46 -14.05
N TYR A 196 -3.03 13.45 -13.79
CA TYR A 196 -2.86 12.91 -12.44
C TYR A 196 -2.28 13.95 -11.48
N ILE A 197 -1.27 14.71 -11.91
CA ILE A 197 -0.63 15.77 -11.11
C ILE A 197 -1.65 16.87 -10.81
N ARG A 198 -2.36 17.37 -11.82
CA ARG A 198 -3.38 18.40 -11.64
C ARG A 198 -4.46 17.96 -10.66
N GLY A 199 -5.06 16.79 -10.88
CA GLY A 199 -6.11 16.25 -10.00
C GLY A 199 -5.62 15.97 -8.58
N GLY A 200 -4.36 15.53 -8.42
CA GLY A 200 -3.74 15.32 -7.12
C GLY A 200 -3.52 16.63 -6.35
N ILE A 201 -3.07 17.68 -7.04
CA ILE A 201 -2.90 19.01 -6.44
C ILE A 201 -4.26 19.60 -6.05
N GLU A 202 -5.27 19.54 -6.91
CA GLU A 202 -6.63 19.99 -6.61
C GLU A 202 -7.21 19.26 -5.38
N ALA A 203 -7.06 17.94 -5.32
CA ALA A 203 -7.52 17.14 -4.19
C ALA A 203 -6.79 17.51 -2.89
N PHE A 204 -5.48 17.77 -2.95
CA PHE A 204 -4.70 18.20 -1.80
C PHE A 204 -5.16 19.58 -1.29
N ASP A 205 -5.32 20.54 -2.20
CA ASP A 205 -5.71 21.92 -1.84
C ASP A 205 -7.09 21.97 -1.19
N GLU A 206 -8.03 21.15 -1.68
CA GLU A 206 -9.35 21.01 -1.05
C GLU A 206 -9.23 20.34 0.33
N TRP A 207 -8.50 19.22 0.43
CA TRP A 207 -8.30 18.50 1.67
C TRP A 207 -7.57 19.36 2.72
N LEU A 208 -6.57 20.14 2.31
CA LEU A 208 -5.80 21.02 3.20
C LEU A 208 -6.68 22.04 3.94
N ARG A 209 -7.74 22.55 3.27
CA ARG A 209 -8.66 23.57 3.80
C ARG A 209 -9.92 23.00 4.44
N ASP A 210 -10.09 21.68 4.39
CA ASP A 210 -11.28 21.01 4.96
C ASP A 210 -11.14 20.79 6.47
N ARG A 211 -11.62 21.79 7.24
CA ARG A 211 -11.56 21.80 8.71
C ARG A 211 -12.39 20.71 9.38
N ASP A 212 -13.41 20.21 8.69
CA ASP A 212 -14.35 19.24 9.22
C ASP A 212 -14.01 17.80 8.82
N SER A 213 -12.97 17.61 8.02
CA SER A 213 -12.56 16.29 7.57
C SER A 213 -12.14 15.38 8.72
N LYS A 214 -12.73 14.19 8.72
CA LYS A 214 -12.40 13.09 9.65
C LYS A 214 -11.55 11.99 9.01
N VAL A 215 -11.15 12.20 7.76
CA VAL A 215 -10.43 11.19 6.98
C VAL A 215 -9.13 11.78 6.41
N PRO A 216 -8.03 11.04 6.46
CA PRO A 216 -6.81 11.44 5.78
C PRO A 216 -6.95 11.20 4.27
N LEU A 217 -6.31 12.03 3.47
CA LEU A 217 -6.10 11.80 2.04
C LEU A 217 -4.71 11.22 1.83
N ILE A 218 -4.61 9.94 1.49
CA ILE A 218 -3.33 9.26 1.23
C ILE A 218 -3.12 9.21 -0.31
N PRO A 219 -1.94 9.54 -0.85
CA PRO A 219 -0.65 9.71 -0.14
C PRO A 219 -0.35 11.13 0.37
N HIS A 220 -1.19 12.13 0.09
CA HIS A 220 -0.89 13.54 0.39
C HIS A 220 -0.57 13.79 1.88
N TYR A 221 -1.33 13.19 2.79
CA TYR A 221 -1.02 13.27 4.22
C TYR A 221 0.37 12.72 4.56
N LEU A 222 0.77 11.63 3.91
CA LEU A 222 2.12 11.07 4.09
C LEU A 222 3.20 12.01 3.56
N TYR A 223 2.92 12.78 2.51
CA TYR A 223 3.82 13.79 1.99
C TYR A 223 3.99 14.94 2.99
N VAL A 224 2.91 15.39 3.63
CA VAL A 224 2.98 16.38 4.73
C VAL A 224 3.87 15.86 5.86
N LEU A 225 3.63 14.63 6.33
CA LEU A 225 4.43 14.02 7.39
C LEU A 225 5.90 13.89 7.00
N ASN A 226 6.19 13.41 5.79
CA ASN A 226 7.54 13.27 5.27
C ASN A 226 8.27 14.62 5.21
N TYR A 227 7.62 15.68 4.71
CA TYR A 227 8.18 17.03 4.68
C TYR A 227 8.47 17.55 6.09
N LEU A 228 7.59 17.31 7.04
CA LEU A 228 7.76 17.69 8.45
C LEU A 228 8.83 16.87 9.19
N GLY A 229 9.39 15.83 8.56
CA GLY A 229 10.49 15.03 9.09
C GLY A 229 10.06 13.83 9.93
N ASP A 230 8.83 13.31 9.72
CA ASP A 230 8.44 12.02 10.30
C ASP A 230 9.32 10.90 9.72
N PRO A 231 10.08 10.18 10.56
CA PRO A 231 10.97 9.12 10.10
C PRO A 231 10.25 7.83 9.68
N THR A 232 8.94 7.75 9.86
CA THR A 232 8.14 6.56 9.56
C THR A 232 7.07 6.81 8.49
N PRO A 233 7.44 7.26 7.28
CA PRO A 233 6.47 7.27 6.20
C PRO A 233 6.01 5.83 5.96
N SER A 234 4.71 5.62 5.96
CA SER A 234 4.10 4.31 5.73
C SER A 234 4.05 3.94 4.25
N ASP A 235 4.41 4.87 3.38
CA ASP A 235 4.47 4.63 1.94
C ASP A 235 5.73 3.86 1.57
N CYS A 236 5.56 2.65 1.03
CA CYS A 236 6.67 1.80 0.61
C CYS A 236 7.50 2.43 -0.52
N ALA A 237 6.89 3.24 -1.40
CA ALA A 237 7.55 3.81 -2.56
C ALA A 237 8.68 4.79 -2.21
N HIS A 238 8.57 5.48 -1.08
CA HIS A 238 9.49 6.53 -0.65
C HIS A 238 10.35 6.15 0.56
N THR A 239 10.39 4.86 0.87
CA THR A 239 11.23 4.29 1.92
C THR A 239 12.21 3.26 1.35
N SER A 240 13.17 2.81 2.17
CA SER A 240 14.02 1.67 1.80
C SER A 240 13.22 0.37 1.92
N CYS A 241 12.26 0.14 1.02
CA CYS A 241 11.30 -0.97 1.11
C CYS A 241 11.94 -2.35 0.86
N LEU A 242 13.01 -2.44 0.05
CA LEU A 242 13.60 -3.71 -0.41
C LEU A 242 14.00 -4.70 0.70
N THR A 243 14.27 -4.21 1.92
CA THR A 243 14.60 -5.06 3.07
C THR A 243 13.49 -5.11 4.13
N LYS A 244 12.35 -4.51 3.86
CA LYS A 244 11.22 -4.41 4.79
C LYS A 244 9.97 -5.09 4.28
N TRP A 245 9.96 -5.44 3.00
CA TRP A 245 8.83 -6.05 2.31
C TRP A 245 9.27 -7.27 1.53
N ILE A 246 8.44 -8.31 1.56
CA ILE A 246 8.50 -9.44 0.62
C ILE A 246 7.08 -9.77 0.15
N SER A 247 6.98 -10.42 -1.00
CA SER A 247 5.75 -11.04 -1.48
C SER A 247 5.97 -12.53 -1.67
N VAL A 248 4.98 -13.35 -1.36
CA VAL A 248 5.06 -14.81 -1.51
C VAL A 248 3.85 -15.31 -2.29
N ASN A 249 4.13 -15.97 -3.40
CA ASN A 249 3.14 -16.57 -4.30
C ASN A 249 2.58 -17.90 -3.74
N PRO A 250 1.49 -18.45 -4.30
CA PRO A 250 0.86 -19.68 -3.79
C PRO A 250 1.78 -20.90 -3.76
N ASP A 251 2.72 -20.99 -4.67
CA ASP A 251 3.74 -22.05 -4.76
C ASP A 251 4.88 -21.91 -3.75
N GLY A 252 4.94 -20.78 -3.05
CA GLY A 252 5.98 -20.45 -2.07
C GLY A 252 7.13 -19.61 -2.64
N THR A 253 7.12 -19.24 -3.91
CA THR A 253 8.13 -18.37 -4.51
C THR A 253 8.10 -16.98 -3.85
N ILE A 254 9.27 -16.49 -3.46
CA ILE A 254 9.47 -15.21 -2.78
C ILE A 254 9.86 -14.15 -3.79
N TYR A 255 9.28 -12.96 -3.68
CA TYR A 255 9.61 -11.77 -4.47
C TYR A 255 9.86 -10.56 -3.58
N PRO A 256 10.67 -9.57 -4.03
CA PRO A 256 10.95 -8.34 -3.24
C PRO A 256 9.76 -7.37 -3.20
N CYS A 257 8.75 -7.57 -4.04
CA CYS A 257 7.58 -6.70 -4.16
C CYS A 257 6.36 -7.48 -4.65
N ALA A 258 5.16 -7.02 -4.28
CA ALA A 258 3.89 -7.57 -4.75
C ALA A 258 3.43 -7.00 -6.11
N LYS A 259 3.98 -5.85 -6.54
CA LYS A 259 3.59 -5.15 -7.77
C LYS A 259 4.20 -5.85 -8.98
N ALA A 260 3.41 -6.61 -9.76
CA ALA A 260 3.79 -7.16 -11.07
C ALA A 260 5.29 -7.50 -11.18
N CYS A 261 5.82 -8.23 -10.19
CA CYS A 261 7.25 -8.49 -10.09
C CYS A 261 7.62 -9.63 -11.06
N PRO A 262 8.48 -9.39 -12.06
CA PRO A 262 8.91 -10.42 -13.01
C PRO A 262 9.63 -11.57 -12.34
N GLU A 263 9.60 -12.74 -12.99
CA GLU A 263 10.23 -13.97 -12.51
C GLU A 263 11.74 -13.81 -12.26
N GLU A 264 12.43 -13.01 -13.06
CA GLU A 264 13.86 -12.72 -12.90
C GLU A 264 14.23 -12.11 -11.53
N PHE A 265 13.26 -11.59 -10.78
CA PHE A 265 13.44 -11.07 -9.41
C PHE A 265 13.03 -12.08 -8.34
N ALA A 266 12.76 -13.32 -8.69
CA ALA A 266 12.50 -14.37 -7.72
C ALA A 266 13.70 -14.53 -6.76
N MET A 267 13.38 -14.62 -5.46
CA MET A 267 14.37 -14.63 -4.38
C MET A 267 14.57 -16.03 -3.77
N GLY A 268 13.96 -17.06 -4.36
CA GLY A 268 13.92 -18.42 -3.83
C GLY A 268 12.51 -18.85 -3.43
N ASN A 269 12.38 -19.98 -2.75
CA ASN A 269 11.09 -20.56 -2.38
C ASN A 269 11.08 -20.94 -0.89
N VAL A 270 10.02 -20.57 -0.16
CA VAL A 270 9.87 -20.88 1.28
C VAL A 270 9.86 -22.37 1.61
N ASN A 271 9.65 -23.23 0.59
CA ASN A 271 9.68 -24.69 0.75
C ASN A 271 11.08 -25.27 0.60
N GLU A 272 12.07 -24.49 0.17
CA GLU A 272 13.41 -24.94 -0.21
C GLU A 272 14.53 -24.29 0.62
N ILE A 273 14.33 -23.03 1.07
CA ILE A 273 15.32 -22.28 1.86
C ILE A 273 15.26 -22.68 3.34
N GLU A 274 16.40 -22.65 4.00
CA GLU A 274 16.50 -22.90 5.44
C GLU A 274 16.27 -21.62 6.26
N HIS A 275 16.75 -20.47 5.76
CA HIS A 275 16.66 -19.16 6.39
C HIS A 275 16.05 -18.13 5.44
N LEU A 276 15.16 -17.27 5.93
CA LEU A 276 14.57 -16.21 5.11
C LEU A 276 15.63 -15.22 4.58
N SER A 277 16.71 -15.01 5.33
CA SER A 277 17.85 -14.21 4.92
C SER A 277 18.56 -14.71 3.65
N ASP A 278 18.40 -15.98 3.27
CA ASP A 278 18.96 -16.53 2.04
C ASP A 278 18.29 -15.92 0.81
N ALA A 279 16.99 -15.61 0.91
CA ALA A 279 16.26 -14.90 -0.13
C ALA A 279 16.90 -13.55 -0.48
N PHE A 280 17.40 -12.83 0.51
CA PHE A 280 18.07 -11.53 0.32
C PHE A 280 19.51 -11.65 -0.22
N ARG A 281 20.04 -12.86 -0.39
CA ARG A 281 21.33 -13.15 -1.05
C ARG A 281 21.16 -13.65 -2.47
N SER A 282 19.93 -13.89 -2.93
CA SER A 282 19.62 -14.42 -4.24
C SER A 282 20.06 -13.48 -5.38
N GLU A 283 20.19 -14.04 -6.58
CA GLU A 283 20.48 -13.25 -7.78
C GLU A 283 19.35 -12.27 -8.10
N GLY A 284 18.09 -12.71 -7.97
CA GLY A 284 16.91 -11.85 -8.18
C GLY A 284 16.91 -10.63 -7.27
N PHE A 285 17.26 -10.80 -6.00
CA PHE A 285 17.39 -9.66 -5.09
C PHE A 285 18.57 -8.75 -5.43
N ARG A 286 19.70 -9.32 -5.82
CA ARG A 286 20.88 -8.54 -6.24
C ARG A 286 20.59 -7.65 -7.45
N LYS A 287 19.87 -8.17 -8.45
CA LYS A 287 19.47 -7.39 -9.62
C LYS A 287 18.66 -6.15 -9.25
N ILE A 288 17.60 -6.30 -8.48
CA ILE A 288 16.77 -5.17 -8.09
C ILE A 288 17.51 -4.18 -7.17
N LEU A 289 18.34 -4.69 -6.27
CA LEU A 289 19.15 -3.86 -5.39
C LEU A 289 20.17 -3.03 -6.18
N LEU A 290 20.89 -3.64 -7.12
CA LEU A 290 21.88 -2.97 -7.96
C LEU A 290 21.23 -1.86 -8.80
N GLY A 291 20.13 -2.16 -9.50
CA GLY A 291 19.40 -1.15 -10.27
C GLY A 291 18.88 -0.01 -9.39
N SER A 292 18.43 -0.32 -8.16
CA SER A 292 18.02 0.71 -7.19
C SER A 292 19.18 1.60 -6.75
N VAL A 293 20.39 1.04 -6.55
CA VAL A 293 21.60 1.82 -6.19
C VAL A 293 21.97 2.74 -7.35
N GLN A 294 22.08 2.21 -8.57
CA GLN A 294 22.42 2.99 -9.77
C GLN A 294 21.44 4.15 -10.00
N ARG A 295 20.13 3.89 -9.81
CA ARG A 295 19.10 4.95 -9.90
C ARG A 295 19.32 6.04 -8.85
N ARG A 296 19.62 5.67 -7.61
CA ARG A 296 19.87 6.64 -6.52
C ARG A 296 21.08 7.50 -6.78
N GLU A 297 22.14 6.98 -7.39
CA GLU A 297 23.30 7.77 -7.80
C GLU A 297 22.88 8.86 -8.81
N LYS A 298 22.03 8.53 -9.79
CA LYS A 298 21.47 9.52 -10.73
C LYS A 298 20.55 10.54 -10.04
N CYS A 299 19.97 10.19 -8.90
CA CYS A 299 19.09 11.08 -8.12
C CYS A 299 19.84 11.98 -7.14
N ALA A 300 21.15 11.83 -6.94
CA ALA A 300 21.90 12.49 -5.87
C ALA A 300 21.81 14.03 -5.89
N SER A 301 21.67 14.65 -7.08
CA SER A 301 21.50 16.10 -7.24
C SER A 301 20.03 16.56 -7.22
N CYS A 302 19.07 15.64 -7.10
CA CYS A 302 17.66 15.99 -7.12
C CYS A 302 17.23 16.68 -5.81
N PRO A 303 16.57 17.85 -5.84
CA PRO A 303 16.21 18.60 -4.63
C PRO A 303 15.23 17.84 -3.72
N VAL A 304 14.42 16.92 -4.25
CA VAL A 304 13.48 16.13 -3.48
C VAL A 304 14.02 14.74 -3.09
N TYR A 305 15.28 14.42 -3.44
CA TYR A 305 15.85 13.08 -3.20
C TYR A 305 15.77 12.62 -1.75
N ARG A 306 16.04 13.51 -0.80
CA ARG A 306 15.96 13.20 0.64
C ARG A 306 14.57 12.73 1.11
N TYR A 307 13.53 13.08 0.37
CA TYR A 307 12.14 12.69 0.64
C TYR A 307 11.69 11.49 -0.19
N CYS A 308 12.13 11.46 -1.46
CA CYS A 308 11.76 10.44 -2.44
C CYS A 308 12.59 9.15 -2.28
N ASN A 309 13.85 9.25 -1.82
CA ASN A 309 14.78 8.14 -1.67
C ASN A 309 14.98 7.31 -2.96
N GLY A 310 14.83 7.94 -4.14
CA GLY A 310 14.98 7.30 -5.45
C GLY A 310 13.70 6.60 -5.98
N GLY A 311 12.58 6.70 -5.27
CA GLY A 311 11.28 6.18 -5.72
C GLY A 311 11.15 4.65 -5.71
N CYS A 312 10.06 4.16 -6.30
CA CYS A 312 9.73 2.73 -6.37
C CYS A 312 10.56 2.02 -7.45
N SER A 313 11.18 0.88 -7.11
CA SER A 313 11.95 0.08 -8.08
C SER A 313 11.06 -0.57 -9.13
N MET A 314 9.85 -1.01 -8.76
CA MET A 314 8.94 -1.64 -9.73
C MET A 314 8.31 -0.62 -10.68
N ASP A 315 7.95 0.58 -10.20
CA ASP A 315 7.47 1.63 -11.09
C ASP A 315 8.57 2.02 -12.07
N ALA A 316 9.81 2.24 -11.61
CA ALA A 316 10.94 2.50 -12.50
C ALA A 316 11.16 1.38 -13.52
N TYR A 317 11.10 0.11 -13.09
CA TYR A 317 11.24 -1.04 -13.99
C TYR A 317 10.22 -1.01 -15.14
N HIS A 318 8.96 -0.77 -14.81
CA HIS A 318 7.88 -0.78 -15.80
C HIS A 318 7.85 0.47 -16.69
N GLU A 319 8.34 1.60 -16.20
CA GLU A 319 8.32 2.89 -16.91
C GLU A 319 9.59 3.17 -17.72
N CYS A 320 10.77 2.94 -17.15
CA CYS A 320 12.02 3.41 -17.78
C CYS A 320 13.25 2.53 -17.52
N GLY A 321 13.12 1.44 -16.75
CA GLY A 321 14.22 0.58 -16.32
C GLY A 321 14.68 0.85 -14.89
N LEU A 322 15.11 -0.22 -14.19
CA LEU A 322 15.44 -0.20 -12.75
C LEU A 322 16.45 0.89 -12.36
N GLU A 323 17.46 1.07 -13.22
CA GLU A 323 18.60 1.96 -13.01
C GLU A 323 18.33 3.41 -13.41
N ASN A 324 17.14 3.70 -13.96
CA ASN A 324 16.80 5.03 -14.49
C ASN A 324 15.88 5.80 -13.55
N ASN A 325 16.03 7.12 -13.59
CA ASN A 325 15.12 8.10 -12.98
C ASN A 325 14.44 8.89 -14.10
N GLY A 326 13.26 9.45 -13.84
CA GLY A 326 12.55 10.29 -14.80
C GLY A 326 11.35 9.66 -15.48
N GLY A 327 10.91 8.45 -15.03
CA GLY A 327 9.59 7.94 -15.39
C GLY A 327 8.44 8.79 -14.83
N ASP A 328 7.21 8.49 -15.25
CA ASP A 328 6.01 9.25 -14.88
C ASP A 328 5.79 9.28 -13.36
N SER A 329 6.01 8.18 -12.66
CA SER A 329 5.93 8.13 -11.19
C SER A 329 6.93 9.08 -10.50
N CYS A 330 8.14 9.24 -11.07
CA CYS A 330 9.12 10.20 -10.59
C CYS A 330 8.64 11.65 -10.79
N ARG A 331 8.06 11.96 -11.95
CA ARG A 331 7.51 13.28 -12.28
C ARG A 331 6.33 13.60 -11.37
N ILE A 332 5.37 12.68 -11.26
CA ILE A 332 4.20 12.81 -10.38
C ILE A 332 4.64 13.13 -8.95
N PHE A 333 5.59 12.36 -8.39
CA PHE A 333 6.08 12.63 -7.05
C PHE A 333 6.70 14.02 -6.93
N LYS A 334 7.59 14.40 -7.84
CA LYS A 334 8.26 15.71 -7.79
C LYS A 334 7.28 16.88 -7.77
N GLU A 335 6.27 16.84 -8.63
CA GLU A 335 5.35 17.95 -8.79
C GLU A 335 4.30 17.99 -7.67
N VAL A 336 3.67 16.85 -7.34
CA VAL A 336 2.68 16.80 -6.25
C VAL A 336 3.34 17.05 -4.89
N PHE A 337 4.46 16.38 -4.58
CA PHE A 337 5.20 16.62 -3.34
C PHE A 337 5.77 18.03 -3.27
N GLY A 338 6.25 18.56 -4.39
CA GLY A 338 6.73 19.93 -4.50
C GLY A 338 5.67 20.95 -4.10
N HIS A 339 4.44 20.78 -4.62
CA HIS A 339 3.30 21.61 -4.24
C HIS A 339 2.93 21.46 -2.76
N VAL A 340 2.78 20.23 -2.27
CA VAL A 340 2.50 19.93 -0.86
C VAL A 340 3.52 20.57 0.06
N SER A 341 4.80 20.42 -0.23
CA SER A 341 5.89 20.97 0.59
C SER A 341 5.93 22.50 0.58
N ALA A 342 5.64 23.11 -0.56
CA ALA A 342 5.58 24.58 -0.69
C ALA A 342 4.42 25.15 0.14
N GLU A 343 3.23 24.54 0.07
CA GLU A 343 2.07 24.98 0.85
C GLU A 343 2.30 24.82 2.37
N VAL A 344 2.86 23.68 2.80
CA VAL A 344 3.18 23.48 4.22
C VAL A 344 4.25 24.48 4.70
N GLN A 345 5.28 24.77 3.87
CA GLN A 345 6.28 25.77 4.20
C GLN A 345 5.67 27.17 4.31
N ARG A 346 4.80 27.54 3.37
CA ARG A 346 4.09 28.83 3.37
C ARG A 346 3.26 29.00 4.66
N ILE A 347 2.54 27.95 5.09
CA ILE A 347 1.78 27.98 6.35
C ILE A 347 2.69 28.24 7.55
N LEU A 348 3.87 27.64 7.58
CA LEU A 348 4.84 27.82 8.66
C LEU A 348 5.43 29.23 8.67
N ASP A 349 5.79 29.78 7.51
CA ASP A 349 6.44 31.09 7.37
C ASP A 349 5.47 32.24 7.66
N GLU A 350 4.24 32.14 7.17
CA GLU A 350 3.19 33.14 7.37
C GLU A 350 2.49 33.04 8.74
N LYS A 351 2.82 32.03 9.53
CA LYS A 351 2.17 31.73 10.82
C LYS A 351 0.65 31.73 10.72
N GLN A 352 0.15 31.07 9.67
CA GLN A 352 -1.28 31.00 9.40
C GLN A 352 -2.07 30.43 10.56
N ASP A 353 -3.35 30.81 10.66
CA ASP A 353 -4.28 30.21 11.61
C ASP A 353 -4.44 28.72 11.35
N LEU A 354 -3.88 27.91 12.25
CA LEU A 354 -3.94 26.45 12.14
C LEU A 354 -5.37 25.92 12.33
N ASP A 355 -6.28 26.70 12.92
CA ASP A 355 -7.69 26.33 13.06
C ASP A 355 -8.46 26.45 11.74
N ALA A 356 -7.87 27.13 10.75
CA ALA A 356 -8.39 27.19 9.40
C ALA A 356 -8.01 25.98 8.52
N LEU A 357 -7.19 25.06 9.03
CA LEU A 357 -6.65 23.92 8.29
C LEU A 357 -7.33 22.60 8.64
N ASN A 358 -7.12 21.64 7.78
CA ASN A 358 -7.48 20.24 8.04
C ASN A 358 -6.87 19.73 9.36
N PRO A 359 -7.65 19.02 10.21
CA PRO A 359 -7.17 18.54 11.51
C PRO A 359 -5.90 17.69 11.46
N PHE A 360 -5.73 16.86 10.41
CA PHE A 360 -4.53 16.03 10.25
C PHE A 360 -3.27 16.87 9.98
N VAL A 361 -3.39 17.94 9.19
CA VAL A 361 -2.28 18.85 8.90
C VAL A 361 -1.95 19.69 10.13
N LYS A 362 -2.98 20.22 10.81
CA LYS A 362 -2.83 20.94 12.07
C LYS A 362 -2.08 20.11 13.11
N ASP A 363 -2.54 18.87 13.36
CA ASP A 363 -1.91 17.97 14.33
C ASP A 363 -0.45 17.64 13.95
N ALA A 364 -0.16 17.45 12.67
CA ALA A 364 1.19 17.19 12.17
C ALA A 364 2.12 18.40 12.42
N ILE A 365 1.68 19.61 12.12
CA ILE A 365 2.45 20.83 12.34
C ILE A 365 2.68 21.06 13.84
N LEU A 366 1.64 20.95 14.68
CA LEU A 366 1.75 21.10 16.13
C LEU A 366 2.69 20.05 16.72
N GLY A 367 2.62 18.81 16.26
CA GLY A 367 3.53 17.74 16.69
C GLY A 367 5.00 18.10 16.43
N LYS A 368 5.33 18.69 15.28
CA LYS A 368 6.67 19.16 14.95
C LYS A 368 7.12 20.34 15.84
N LEU A 369 6.23 21.30 16.08
CA LEU A 369 6.54 22.50 16.86
C LEU A 369 6.78 22.19 18.34
N VAL A 370 6.03 21.23 18.91
CA VAL A 370 6.13 20.85 20.33
C VAL A 370 7.29 19.89 20.59
N ASN A 371 7.69 19.09 19.61
CA ASN A 371 8.75 18.10 19.79
C ASN A 371 9.60 17.93 18.52
N PRO A 372 10.52 18.90 18.24
CA PRO A 372 11.32 18.89 17.02
C PRO A 372 12.30 17.71 16.91
N LYS A 373 12.52 16.93 17.99
CA LYS A 373 13.44 15.77 18.01
C LYS A 373 12.71 14.41 17.96
N THR A 374 11.43 14.39 18.20
CA THR A 374 10.63 13.16 18.25
C THR A 374 9.27 13.40 17.63
N VAL A 375 9.23 13.52 16.31
CA VAL A 375 7.98 13.22 15.59
C VAL A 375 7.85 11.69 15.53
N THR A 376 7.88 11.06 16.69
CA THR A 376 7.18 9.81 16.89
C THR A 376 5.71 10.20 17.07
N LEU A 377 5.08 10.66 15.99
CA LEU A 377 3.66 10.43 15.85
C LEU A 377 3.51 8.92 16.02
N ARG A 378 3.25 8.51 17.27
CA ARG A 378 2.54 7.26 17.51
C ARG A 378 1.33 7.40 16.63
N CYS A 379 1.45 6.89 15.40
CA CYS A 379 0.42 6.98 14.40
C CYS A 379 -0.88 6.62 15.12
N ARG A 380 -1.82 7.56 15.29
CA ARG A 380 -3.18 7.24 15.73
C ARG A 380 -3.76 6.17 14.81
N TRP A 381 -3.19 6.00 13.64
CA TRP A 381 -3.37 4.84 12.76
C TRP A 381 -3.14 3.50 13.47
N ARG A 382 -2.15 3.36 14.35
CA ARG A 382 -2.03 2.16 15.19
C ARG A 382 -3.17 2.03 16.20
N ARG A 383 -3.79 3.14 16.65
CA ARG A 383 -4.96 3.11 17.56
C ARG A 383 -6.29 3.09 16.83
N SER A 384 -6.37 3.49 15.57
CA SER A 384 -7.57 3.33 14.74
C SER A 384 -7.57 2.01 13.98
N LEU A 385 -6.43 1.31 13.95
CA LEU A 385 -6.26 -0.03 13.42
C LEU A 385 -6.12 -1.09 14.53
N SER A 386 -6.06 -0.67 15.82
CA SER A 386 -6.10 -1.56 16.98
C SER A 386 -7.53 -1.68 17.55
#